data_9762fbcab491ff98dfaf51534ea4e02d
#
_entry.id   9762fbcab491ff98dfaf51534ea4e02d
#
_cell.length_a   1.000
_cell.length_b   1.000
_cell.length_c   1.000
_cell.angle_alpha   90.00
_cell.angle_beta   90.00
_cell.angle_gamma   90.00
#
_symmetry.space_group_name_H-M   'P 1'
#
loop_
_entity.id
_entity.type
_entity.pdbx_description
1 polymer ?
#
loop_
_entity_poly.entity_id
_entity_poly.type
_entity_poly.pdbx_seq_one_letter_code
_entity_poly.pdbx_strand_id
1 'polypeptide(L)'
;MSLFLASFGFGLVTAAVLAIAAVGFTMQFAVTDVLNLAYGAVMIASAFVAYALNQAGVNVWIGMLAAAAAGSAGSVLLNQGIYAPFQRRAGDAARAPITMVIVSLGMTLIIEFGLQAIVGGTNVSYAMSQGPTVKAGGLVLTTVQLVIIGLSVVIMAGVHVLLRYTKLGKAMRATAANRSLARNCGIRTSRIVALTWALTGALCGIAGTVFAINNGSFGATSADLFLVVILAAVFLGGPGQAYGAMAGALIIGLATEISAAYINPSYKYVVAFLVLLIVMAVRPGGVLGATA
;
A
#
# COMPACT_ATOMS: atom_id res chain seq x y z
N MET A 1 -32.15 0.20 3.01
CA MET A 1 -31.33 0.08 4.25
C MET A 1 -30.38 -1.11 4.19
N SER A 2 -30.79 -2.27 3.70
CA SER A 2 -29.92 -3.46 3.53
C SER A 2 -28.78 -3.25 2.54
N LEU A 3 -29.01 -2.56 1.41
CA LEU A 3 -27.95 -2.28 0.41
C LEU A 3 -26.84 -1.38 0.97
N PHE A 4 -27.20 -0.32 1.69
CA PHE A 4 -26.22 0.58 2.31
C PHE A 4 -25.35 -0.16 3.35
N LEU A 5 -25.96 -0.96 4.22
CA LEU A 5 -25.22 -1.73 5.22
C LEU A 5 -24.27 -2.75 4.58
N ALA A 6 -24.73 -3.45 3.52
CA ALA A 6 -23.87 -4.36 2.77
C ALA A 6 -22.69 -3.63 2.13
N SER A 7 -22.93 -2.50 1.45
CA SER A 7 -21.89 -1.68 0.82
C SER A 7 -20.91 -1.09 1.84
N PHE A 8 -21.39 -0.69 3.00
CA PHE A 8 -20.56 -0.22 4.10
C PHE A 8 -19.63 -1.33 4.61
N GLY A 9 -20.14 -2.57 4.72
CA GLY A 9 -19.32 -3.73 5.07
C GLY A 9 -18.19 -3.98 4.06
N PHE A 10 -18.51 -4.03 2.77
CA PHE A 10 -17.50 -4.15 1.72
C PHE A 10 -16.53 -2.96 1.70
N GLY A 11 -17.03 -1.75 1.96
CA GLY A 11 -16.21 -0.55 2.09
C GLY A 11 -15.18 -0.64 3.22
N LEU A 12 -15.54 -1.24 4.36
CA LEU A 12 -14.60 -1.51 5.45
C LEU A 12 -13.50 -2.50 5.04
N VAL A 13 -13.84 -3.54 4.28
CA VAL A 13 -12.85 -4.50 3.78
C VAL A 13 -11.88 -3.82 2.80
N THR A 14 -12.42 -3.08 1.83
CA THR A 14 -11.60 -2.32 0.86
C THR A 14 -10.74 -1.27 1.57
N ALA A 15 -11.28 -0.57 2.56
CA ALA A 15 -10.54 0.36 3.40
C ALA A 15 -9.42 -0.33 4.20
N ALA A 16 -9.65 -1.53 4.72
CA ALA A 16 -8.67 -2.31 5.45
C ALA A 16 -7.46 -2.70 4.56
N VAL A 17 -7.73 -3.20 3.34
CA VAL A 17 -6.69 -3.52 2.35
C VAL A 17 -5.91 -2.26 1.97
N LEU A 18 -6.64 -1.18 1.67
CA LEU A 18 -6.08 0.10 1.27
C LEU A 18 -5.25 0.73 2.39
N ALA A 19 -5.65 0.60 3.66
CA ALA A 19 -4.91 1.14 4.79
C ALA A 19 -3.52 0.50 4.93
N ILE A 20 -3.41 -0.84 4.78
CA ILE A 20 -2.12 -1.53 4.84
C ILE A 20 -1.18 -1.00 3.75
N ALA A 21 -1.68 -0.90 2.51
CA ALA A 21 -0.91 -0.41 1.37
C ALA A 21 -0.53 1.07 1.51
N ALA A 22 -1.49 1.94 1.85
CA ALA A 22 -1.30 3.38 1.94
C ALA A 22 -0.35 3.78 3.08
N VAL A 23 -0.42 3.08 4.22
CA VAL A 23 0.51 3.31 5.34
C VAL A 23 1.92 2.89 4.97
N GLY A 24 2.10 1.73 4.32
CA GLY A 24 3.39 1.31 3.80
C GLY A 24 3.98 2.34 2.84
N PHE A 25 3.21 2.75 1.84
CA PHE A 25 3.61 3.76 0.86
C PHE A 25 4.00 5.10 1.52
N THR A 26 3.12 5.62 2.39
CA THR A 26 3.34 6.88 3.09
C THR A 26 4.59 6.88 3.98
N MET A 27 4.86 5.79 4.69
CA MET A 27 6.07 5.66 5.51
C MET A 27 7.34 5.66 4.66
N GLN A 28 7.31 5.01 3.50
CA GLN A 28 8.41 5.03 2.55
C GLN A 28 8.63 6.45 2.02
N PHE A 29 7.57 7.09 1.55
CA PHE A 29 7.62 8.47 1.05
C PHE A 29 8.16 9.45 2.10
N ALA A 30 7.66 9.39 3.35
CA ALA A 30 8.09 10.27 4.43
C ALA A 30 9.61 10.24 4.70
N VAL A 31 10.24 9.07 4.62
CA VAL A 31 11.66 8.90 4.96
C VAL A 31 12.57 9.14 3.76
N THR A 32 12.10 8.87 2.53
CA THR A 32 12.92 8.87 1.32
C THR A 32 12.66 10.04 0.39
N ASP A 33 11.50 10.69 0.52
CA ASP A 33 10.98 11.71 -0.39
C ASP A 33 10.91 11.22 -1.85
N VAL A 34 10.70 9.91 -2.03
CA VAL A 34 10.59 9.26 -3.34
C VAL A 34 9.16 8.80 -3.55
N LEU A 35 8.52 9.33 -4.58
CA LEU A 35 7.24 8.82 -5.08
C LEU A 35 7.51 7.53 -5.87
N ASN A 36 7.38 6.39 -5.16
CA ASN A 36 7.69 5.08 -5.73
C ASN A 36 6.47 4.47 -6.43
N LEU A 37 6.32 4.71 -7.74
CA LEU A 37 5.23 4.13 -8.53
C LEU A 37 5.37 2.62 -8.73
N ALA A 38 6.59 2.06 -8.60
CA ALA A 38 6.78 0.61 -8.63
C ALA A 38 6.23 -0.13 -7.39
N TYR A 39 5.66 0.60 -6.43
CA TYR A 39 5.07 0.00 -5.22
C TYR A 39 3.95 -1.00 -5.56
N GLY A 40 3.06 -0.66 -6.52
CA GLY A 40 2.00 -1.56 -6.99
C GLY A 40 2.54 -2.83 -7.64
N ALA A 41 3.54 -2.69 -8.50
CA ALA A 41 4.18 -3.83 -9.16
C ALA A 41 4.87 -4.77 -8.15
N VAL A 42 5.57 -4.22 -7.14
CA VAL A 42 6.15 -5.01 -6.03
C VAL A 42 5.06 -5.71 -5.22
N MET A 43 3.92 -5.03 -5.02
CA MET A 43 2.77 -5.58 -4.31
C MET A 43 2.25 -6.85 -4.99
N ILE A 44 2.03 -6.79 -6.31
CA ILE A 44 1.56 -7.94 -7.11
C ILE A 44 2.64 -9.01 -7.24
N ALA A 45 3.91 -8.64 -7.47
CA ALA A 45 5.00 -9.60 -7.52
C ALA A 45 5.09 -10.43 -6.22
N SER A 46 4.90 -9.77 -5.07
CA SER A 46 4.85 -10.43 -3.78
C SER A 46 3.62 -11.34 -3.62
N ALA A 47 2.45 -10.93 -4.14
CA ALA A 47 1.27 -11.77 -4.17
C ALA A 47 1.46 -13.04 -5.01
N PHE A 48 2.21 -12.96 -6.11
CA PHE A 48 2.57 -14.14 -6.91
C PHE A 48 3.49 -15.11 -6.17
N VAL A 49 4.35 -14.64 -5.26
CA VAL A 49 5.12 -15.53 -4.37
C VAL A 49 4.19 -16.33 -3.46
N ALA A 50 3.18 -15.68 -2.87
CA ALA A 50 2.16 -16.40 -2.08
C ALA A 50 1.35 -17.37 -2.95
N TYR A 51 1.06 -17.00 -4.21
CA TYR A 51 0.37 -17.87 -5.17
C TYR A 51 1.18 -19.12 -5.50
N ALA A 52 2.46 -18.99 -5.79
CA ALA A 52 3.34 -20.11 -6.08
C ALA A 52 3.38 -21.13 -4.91
N LEU A 53 3.44 -20.64 -3.68
CA LEU A 53 3.36 -21.49 -2.49
C LEU A 53 1.99 -22.13 -2.31
N ASN A 54 0.92 -21.40 -2.63
CA ASN A 54 -0.44 -21.92 -2.54
C ASN A 54 -0.68 -23.04 -3.56
N GLN A 55 -0.12 -22.94 -4.77
CA GLN A 55 -0.15 -24.02 -5.76
C GLN A 55 0.64 -25.26 -5.31
N ALA A 56 1.66 -25.08 -4.47
CA ALA A 56 2.39 -26.17 -3.83
C ALA A 56 1.65 -26.76 -2.60
N GLY A 57 0.39 -26.36 -2.35
CA GLY A 57 -0.43 -26.86 -1.25
C GLY A 57 -0.23 -26.13 0.09
N VAL A 58 0.56 -25.06 0.13
CA VAL A 58 0.76 -24.27 1.35
C VAL A 58 -0.45 -23.37 1.60
N ASN A 59 -0.85 -23.25 2.87
CA ASN A 59 -1.93 -22.34 3.27
C ASN A 59 -1.61 -20.90 2.88
N VAL A 60 -2.60 -20.18 2.31
CA VAL A 60 -2.44 -18.78 1.82
C VAL A 60 -1.95 -17.82 2.92
N TRP A 61 -2.35 -18.03 4.17
CA TRP A 61 -1.90 -17.21 5.30
C TRP A 61 -0.40 -17.39 5.61
N ILE A 62 0.14 -18.59 5.41
CA ILE A 62 1.60 -18.84 5.49
C ILE A 62 2.28 -18.22 4.25
N GLY A 63 1.68 -18.39 3.07
CA GLY A 63 2.13 -17.73 1.82
C GLY A 63 2.22 -16.23 1.95
N MET A 64 1.31 -15.59 2.71
CA MET A 64 1.34 -14.15 2.98
C MET A 64 2.60 -13.72 3.76
N LEU A 65 3.10 -14.55 4.69
CA LEU A 65 4.37 -14.26 5.38
C LEU A 65 5.56 -14.34 4.41
N ALA A 66 5.53 -15.28 3.48
CA ALA A 66 6.55 -15.37 2.43
C ALA A 66 6.45 -14.18 1.46
N ALA A 67 5.24 -13.74 1.11
CA ALA A 67 5.03 -12.52 0.33
C ALA A 67 5.55 -11.27 1.05
N ALA A 68 5.35 -11.18 2.37
CA ALA A 68 5.92 -10.11 3.19
C ALA A 68 7.46 -10.12 3.15
N ALA A 69 8.08 -11.29 3.26
CA ALA A 69 9.53 -11.44 3.15
C ALA A 69 10.04 -11.08 1.74
N ALA A 70 9.37 -11.56 0.70
CA ALA A 70 9.70 -11.26 -0.70
C ALA A 70 9.55 -9.77 -1.01
N GLY A 71 8.45 -9.13 -0.58
CA GLY A 71 8.22 -7.70 -0.71
C GLY A 71 9.27 -6.87 0.03
N SER A 72 9.66 -7.31 1.25
CA SER A 72 10.74 -6.70 2.02
C SER A 72 12.07 -6.78 1.27
N ALA A 73 12.48 -7.97 0.84
CA ALA A 73 13.71 -8.19 0.10
C ALA A 73 13.73 -7.44 -1.24
N GLY A 74 12.66 -7.54 -2.02
CA GLY A 74 12.50 -6.86 -3.31
C GLY A 74 12.59 -5.34 -3.16
N SER A 75 11.90 -4.76 -2.17
CA SER A 75 11.96 -3.32 -1.89
C SER A 75 13.37 -2.86 -1.50
N VAL A 76 14.08 -3.63 -0.65
CA VAL A 76 15.48 -3.31 -0.27
C VAL A 76 16.40 -3.40 -1.47
N LEU A 77 16.25 -4.43 -2.31
CA LEU A 77 17.04 -4.59 -3.53
C LEU A 77 16.81 -3.44 -4.51
N LEU A 78 15.56 -3.04 -4.72
CA LEU A 78 15.20 -1.87 -5.55
C LEU A 78 15.86 -0.60 -5.01
N ASN A 79 15.76 -0.38 -3.69
CA ASN A 79 16.38 0.79 -3.08
C ASN A 79 17.90 0.81 -3.25
N GLN A 80 18.59 -0.28 -2.91
CA GLN A 80 20.03 -0.33 -2.93
C GLN A 80 20.62 -0.42 -4.34
N GLY A 81 19.98 -1.19 -5.22
CA GLY A 81 20.46 -1.45 -6.59
C GLY A 81 20.10 -0.33 -7.57
N ILE A 82 18.99 0.35 -7.36
CA ILE A 82 18.44 1.29 -8.35
C ILE A 82 18.26 2.68 -7.75
N TYR A 83 17.37 2.86 -6.77
CA TYR A 83 17.03 4.20 -6.30
C TYR A 83 18.19 4.94 -5.64
N ALA A 84 18.97 4.29 -4.77
CA ALA A 84 20.08 4.94 -4.07
C ALA A 84 21.22 5.35 -5.04
N PRO A 85 21.65 4.54 -6.03
CA PRO A 85 22.61 4.97 -7.04
C PRO A 85 22.11 6.14 -7.89
N PHE A 86 20.84 6.11 -8.33
CA PHE A 86 20.26 7.20 -9.12
C PHE A 86 20.14 8.49 -8.30
N GLN A 87 19.70 8.42 -7.04
CA GLN A 87 19.67 9.59 -6.15
C GLN A 87 21.05 10.23 -5.97
N ARG A 88 22.11 9.42 -5.87
CA ARG A 88 23.49 9.93 -5.74
C ARG A 88 23.98 10.61 -7.01
N ARG A 89 23.52 10.18 -8.20
CA ARG A 89 23.92 10.72 -9.50
C ARG A 89 23.09 11.93 -9.93
N ALA A 90 21.90 12.08 -9.39
CA ALA A 90 20.95 13.14 -9.81
C ALA A 90 21.39 14.55 -9.46
N GLY A 91 22.55 14.78 -8.86
CA GLY A 91 23.32 16.02 -8.68
C GLY A 91 22.56 17.32 -8.34
N ASP A 92 21.51 17.64 -9.09
CA ASP A 92 20.63 18.79 -8.92
C ASP A 92 19.41 18.44 -8.07
N ALA A 93 19.28 19.07 -6.92
CA ALA A 93 18.15 18.87 -6.00
C ALA A 93 16.76 19.13 -6.66
N ALA A 94 16.69 20.01 -7.64
CA ALA A 94 15.45 20.32 -8.34
C ALA A 94 15.00 19.24 -9.34
N ARG A 95 15.92 18.45 -9.90
CA ARG A 95 15.64 17.39 -10.89
C ARG A 95 15.47 16.02 -10.26
N ALA A 96 15.99 15.82 -9.06
CA ALA A 96 15.98 14.53 -8.38
C ALA A 96 14.57 13.92 -8.22
N PRO A 97 13.51 14.65 -7.82
CA PRO A 97 12.17 14.06 -7.67
C PRO A 97 11.61 13.54 -8.99
N ILE A 98 11.73 14.30 -10.09
CA ILE A 98 11.23 13.92 -11.41
C ILE A 98 11.97 12.69 -11.93
N THR A 99 13.31 12.67 -11.78
CA THR A 99 14.14 11.51 -12.17
C THR A 99 13.69 10.25 -11.43
N MET A 100 13.39 10.36 -10.12
CA MET A 100 12.93 9.20 -9.33
C MET A 100 11.57 8.69 -9.78
N VAL A 101 10.64 9.58 -10.17
CA VAL A 101 9.35 9.18 -10.74
C VAL A 101 9.56 8.42 -12.05
N ILE A 102 10.41 8.91 -12.96
CA ILE A 102 10.71 8.23 -14.22
C ILE A 102 11.34 6.85 -13.98
N VAL A 103 12.30 6.77 -13.06
CA VAL A 103 12.95 5.50 -12.68
C VAL A 103 11.91 4.54 -12.09
N SER A 104 11.00 5.03 -11.25
CA SER A 104 9.97 4.18 -10.64
C SER A 104 8.97 3.66 -11.67
N LEU A 105 8.57 4.48 -12.65
CA LEU A 105 7.74 4.03 -13.78
C LEU A 105 8.44 2.96 -14.61
N GLY A 106 9.72 3.17 -14.96
CA GLY A 106 10.50 2.15 -15.67
C GLY A 106 10.57 0.83 -14.89
N MET A 107 10.74 0.91 -13.56
CA MET A 107 10.74 -0.29 -12.71
C MET A 107 9.38 -0.96 -12.61
N THR A 108 8.28 -0.20 -12.62
CA THR A 108 6.92 -0.75 -12.72
C THR A 108 6.81 -1.65 -13.94
N LEU A 109 7.12 -1.10 -15.12
CA LEU A 109 7.03 -1.83 -16.39
C LEU A 109 7.94 -3.07 -16.41
N ILE A 110 9.18 -2.96 -15.91
CA ILE A 110 10.11 -4.10 -15.85
C ILE A 110 9.55 -5.23 -14.97
N ILE A 111 9.00 -4.89 -13.79
CA ILE A 111 8.46 -5.88 -12.86
C ILE A 111 7.18 -6.50 -13.44
N GLU A 112 6.25 -5.70 -13.96
CA GLU A 112 4.97 -6.17 -14.49
C GLU A 112 5.12 -7.04 -15.72
N PHE A 113 5.84 -6.56 -16.73
CA PHE A 113 6.06 -7.34 -17.96
C PHE A 113 7.01 -8.51 -17.73
N GLY A 114 7.99 -8.38 -16.82
CA GLY A 114 8.82 -9.49 -16.38
C GLY A 114 7.99 -10.59 -15.70
N LEU A 115 7.07 -10.20 -14.83
CA LEU A 115 6.14 -11.10 -14.15
C LEU A 115 5.20 -11.76 -15.17
N GLN A 116 4.65 -10.97 -16.10
CA GLN A 116 3.77 -11.46 -17.16
C GLN A 116 4.49 -12.48 -18.10
N ALA A 117 5.77 -12.26 -18.38
CA ALA A 117 6.58 -13.19 -19.16
C ALA A 117 6.80 -14.54 -18.45
N ILE A 118 6.85 -14.55 -17.11
CA ILE A 118 7.07 -15.75 -16.29
C ILE A 118 5.76 -16.49 -16.04
N VAL A 119 4.70 -15.77 -15.63
CA VAL A 119 3.44 -16.36 -15.16
C VAL A 119 2.38 -16.42 -16.26
N GLY A 120 2.56 -15.66 -17.33
CA GLY A 120 1.58 -15.48 -18.41
C GLY A 120 0.66 -14.27 -18.18
N GLY A 121 -0.17 -13.97 -19.18
CA GLY A 121 -1.10 -12.82 -19.15
C GLY A 121 -2.48 -13.14 -18.56
N THR A 122 -2.68 -14.33 -18.01
CA THR A 122 -3.98 -14.75 -17.46
C THR A 122 -4.11 -14.39 -15.99
N ASN A 123 -5.34 -14.07 -15.56
CA ASN A 123 -5.62 -13.89 -14.14
C ASN A 123 -5.58 -15.26 -13.43
N VAL A 124 -5.03 -15.23 -12.22
CA VAL A 124 -4.93 -16.37 -11.31
C VAL A 124 -5.73 -16.12 -10.04
N SER A 125 -6.07 -17.19 -9.32
CA SER A 125 -6.76 -17.11 -8.02
C SER A 125 -6.12 -18.05 -7.02
N TYR A 126 -6.19 -17.69 -5.75
CA TYR A 126 -5.78 -18.61 -4.69
C TYR A 126 -6.78 -19.76 -4.56
N ALA A 127 -6.28 -20.98 -4.35
CA ALA A 127 -7.08 -22.14 -3.98
C ALA A 127 -7.51 -22.01 -2.51
N MET A 128 -8.54 -21.21 -2.24
CA MET A 128 -8.98 -20.86 -0.90
C MET A 128 -10.51 -20.74 -0.85
N SER A 129 -11.13 -21.34 0.17
CA SER A 129 -12.54 -21.12 0.46
C SER A 129 -12.75 -19.80 1.18
N GLN A 130 -13.73 -19.01 0.76
CA GLN A 130 -14.11 -17.74 1.41
C GLN A 130 -14.76 -17.95 2.80
N GLY A 131 -15.02 -19.21 3.15
CA GLY A 131 -15.67 -19.56 4.41
C GLY A 131 -17.16 -19.17 4.48
N PRO A 132 -17.83 -19.48 5.59
CA PRO A 132 -19.23 -19.14 5.78
C PRO A 132 -19.46 -17.63 5.85
N THR A 133 -20.62 -17.21 5.39
CA THR A 133 -21.05 -15.80 5.46
C THR A 133 -21.65 -15.51 6.82
N VAL A 134 -21.12 -14.54 7.53
CA VAL A 134 -21.63 -14.06 8.80
C VAL A 134 -22.56 -12.88 8.55
N LYS A 135 -23.79 -12.99 9.02
CA LYS A 135 -24.79 -11.93 8.98
C LYS A 135 -24.97 -11.36 10.39
N ALA A 136 -24.50 -10.15 10.61
CA ALA A 136 -24.65 -9.45 11.88
C ALA A 136 -25.15 -8.01 11.66
N GLY A 137 -26.30 -7.67 12.21
CA GLY A 137 -26.85 -6.30 12.16
C GLY A 137 -27.09 -5.75 10.75
N GLY A 138 -27.32 -6.61 9.74
CA GLY A 138 -27.49 -6.20 8.33
C GLY A 138 -26.19 -6.14 7.53
N LEU A 139 -25.03 -6.33 8.15
CA LEU A 139 -23.74 -6.54 7.48
C LEU A 139 -23.66 -8.00 7.01
N VAL A 140 -23.22 -8.20 5.78
CA VAL A 140 -23.02 -9.53 5.17
C VAL A 140 -21.55 -9.61 4.77
N LEU A 141 -20.75 -10.30 5.60
CA LEU A 141 -19.31 -10.43 5.39
C LEU A 141 -18.91 -11.91 5.45
N THR A 142 -17.95 -12.30 4.65
CA THR A 142 -17.35 -13.64 4.75
C THR A 142 -16.37 -13.69 5.92
N THR A 143 -16.13 -14.89 6.44
CA THR A 143 -15.14 -15.11 7.52
C THR A 143 -13.76 -14.56 7.11
N VAL A 144 -13.36 -14.74 5.85
CA VAL A 144 -12.10 -14.22 5.32
C VAL A 144 -12.04 -12.68 5.37
N GLN A 145 -13.14 -12.02 5.01
CA GLN A 145 -13.23 -10.55 5.08
C GLN A 145 -13.11 -10.02 6.51
N LEU A 146 -13.70 -10.71 7.49
CA LEU A 146 -13.53 -10.37 8.90
C LEU A 146 -12.07 -10.52 9.36
N VAL A 147 -11.40 -11.60 8.93
CA VAL A 147 -9.96 -11.81 9.20
C VAL A 147 -9.12 -10.69 8.57
N ILE A 148 -9.43 -10.24 7.35
CA ILE A 148 -8.74 -9.13 6.68
C ILE A 148 -8.87 -7.84 7.50
N ILE A 149 -10.07 -7.51 7.96
CA ILE A 149 -10.30 -6.31 8.80
C ILE A 149 -9.51 -6.45 10.11
N GLY A 150 -9.60 -7.58 10.80
CA GLY A 150 -8.86 -7.83 12.03
C GLY A 150 -7.35 -7.73 11.84
N LEU A 151 -6.82 -8.33 10.77
CA LEU A 151 -5.41 -8.25 10.39
C LEU A 151 -4.98 -6.80 10.16
N SER A 152 -5.77 -6.02 9.43
CA SER A 152 -5.49 -4.60 9.18
C SER A 152 -5.40 -3.81 10.49
N VAL A 153 -6.35 -4.02 11.42
CA VAL A 153 -6.33 -3.36 12.73
C VAL A 153 -5.07 -3.74 13.52
N VAL A 154 -4.70 -5.01 13.53
CA VAL A 154 -3.47 -5.48 14.21
C VAL A 154 -2.22 -4.85 13.59
N ILE A 155 -2.13 -4.80 12.26
CA ILE A 155 -1.01 -4.18 11.55
C ILE A 155 -0.96 -2.68 11.85
N MET A 156 -2.10 -1.98 11.82
CA MET A 156 -2.16 -0.55 12.13
C MET A 156 -1.74 -0.26 13.57
N ALA A 157 -2.18 -1.08 14.52
CA ALA A 157 -1.73 -1.01 15.91
C ALA A 157 -0.21 -1.27 16.03
N GLY A 158 0.31 -2.26 15.32
CA GLY A 158 1.74 -2.55 15.25
C GLY A 158 2.55 -1.37 14.68
N VAL A 159 2.09 -0.76 13.60
CA VAL A 159 2.71 0.44 13.01
C VAL A 159 2.65 1.62 14.00
N HIS A 160 1.52 1.80 14.68
CA HIS A 160 1.40 2.83 15.73
C HIS A 160 2.44 2.63 16.83
N VAL A 161 2.55 1.42 17.39
CA VAL A 161 3.54 1.07 18.42
C VAL A 161 4.96 1.29 17.89
N LEU A 162 5.24 0.83 16.68
CA LEU A 162 6.54 0.99 16.05
C LEU A 162 6.91 2.47 15.93
N LEU A 163 6.03 3.29 15.37
CA LEU A 163 6.33 4.70 15.13
C LEU A 163 6.43 5.50 16.45
N ARG A 164 5.58 5.22 17.43
CA ARG A 164 5.49 6.04 18.64
C ARG A 164 6.49 5.62 19.72
N TYR A 165 6.66 4.33 19.94
CA TYR A 165 7.37 3.80 21.11
C TYR A 165 8.74 3.23 20.82
N THR A 166 9.09 2.88 19.55
CA THR A 166 10.38 2.27 19.26
C THR A 166 11.47 3.28 18.91
N LYS A 167 12.73 2.88 19.12
CA LYS A 167 13.92 3.65 18.68
C LYS A 167 13.95 3.84 17.17
N LEU A 168 13.51 2.81 16.41
CA LEU A 168 13.42 2.87 14.96
C LEU A 168 12.40 3.93 14.51
N GLY A 169 11.20 3.95 15.07
CA GLY A 169 10.18 4.94 14.74
C GLY A 169 10.63 6.37 15.05
N LYS A 170 11.32 6.59 16.18
CA LYS A 170 11.92 7.90 16.50
C LYS A 170 12.94 8.33 15.47
N ALA A 171 13.84 7.40 15.05
CA ALA A 171 14.87 7.67 14.04
C ALA A 171 14.26 7.90 12.64
N MET A 172 13.19 7.18 12.27
CA MET A 172 12.44 7.41 11.02
C MET A 172 11.84 8.81 10.99
N ARG A 173 11.14 9.24 12.05
CA ARG A 173 10.57 10.58 12.13
C ARG A 173 11.63 11.68 12.12
N ALA A 174 12.74 11.51 12.84
CA ALA A 174 13.85 12.45 12.79
C ALA A 174 14.47 12.56 11.37
N THR A 175 14.63 11.41 10.67
CA THR A 175 15.14 11.38 9.30
C THR A 175 14.15 12.00 8.30
N ALA A 176 12.85 11.79 8.51
CA ALA A 176 11.78 12.39 7.70
C ALA A 176 11.70 13.91 7.89
N ALA A 177 11.88 14.41 9.12
CA ALA A 177 11.84 15.84 9.41
C ALA A 177 13.04 16.60 8.82
N ASN A 178 14.26 16.09 9.02
CA ASN A 178 15.46 16.68 8.42
C ASN A 178 16.60 15.65 8.38
N ARG A 179 16.89 15.14 7.17
CA ARG A 179 17.88 14.08 6.94
C ARG A 179 19.32 14.51 7.26
N SER A 180 19.68 15.77 6.98
CA SER A 180 21.03 16.30 7.25
C SER A 180 21.25 16.49 8.74
N LEU A 181 20.27 17.07 9.44
CA LEU A 181 20.32 17.27 10.88
C LEU A 181 20.35 15.92 11.62
N ALA A 182 19.52 14.96 11.24
CA ALA A 182 19.52 13.61 11.80
C ALA A 182 20.90 12.93 11.69
N ARG A 183 21.59 13.11 10.55
CA ARG A 183 22.96 12.61 10.35
C ARG A 183 23.96 13.28 11.28
N ASN A 184 23.87 14.60 11.45
CA ASN A 184 24.76 15.35 12.34
C ASN A 184 24.52 14.97 13.81
N CYS A 185 23.33 14.55 14.17
CA CYS A 185 22.99 14.00 15.49
C CYS A 185 23.38 12.51 15.65
N GLY A 186 24.17 11.94 14.75
CA GLY A 186 24.71 10.58 14.86
C GLY A 186 23.78 9.47 14.35
N ILE A 187 22.60 9.81 13.75
CA ILE A 187 21.70 8.81 13.18
C ILE A 187 22.27 8.31 11.84
N ARG A 188 22.46 7.01 11.71
CA ARG A 188 22.87 6.37 10.44
C ARG A 188 21.70 6.36 9.45
N THR A 189 21.43 7.49 8.79
CA THR A 189 20.26 7.68 7.91
C THR A 189 20.15 6.65 6.79
N SER A 190 21.28 6.17 6.24
CA SER A 190 21.29 5.12 5.22
C SER A 190 20.69 3.79 5.74
N ARG A 191 21.02 3.43 6.99
CA ARG A 191 20.46 2.23 7.64
C ARG A 191 18.97 2.40 7.93
N ILE A 192 18.56 3.61 8.36
CA ILE A 192 17.12 3.91 8.60
C ILE A 192 16.33 3.81 7.31
N VAL A 193 16.85 4.37 6.20
CA VAL A 193 16.23 4.24 4.87
C VAL A 193 16.09 2.77 4.49
N ALA A 194 17.14 1.95 4.59
CA ALA A 194 17.08 0.53 4.23
C ALA A 194 16.06 -0.24 5.09
N LEU A 195 16.01 0.02 6.41
CA LEU A 195 15.03 -0.59 7.31
C LEU A 195 13.60 -0.13 7.00
N THR A 196 13.42 1.13 6.61
CA THR A 196 12.12 1.64 6.15
C THR A 196 11.65 0.89 4.90
N TRP A 197 12.52 0.74 3.89
CA TRP A 197 12.20 -0.01 2.68
C TRP A 197 11.87 -1.47 2.98
N ALA A 198 12.61 -2.11 3.89
CA ALA A 198 12.31 -3.48 4.33
C ALA A 198 10.92 -3.58 4.97
N LEU A 199 10.62 -2.70 5.91
CA LEU A 199 9.33 -2.69 6.62
C LEU A 199 8.17 -2.39 5.68
N THR A 200 8.30 -1.34 4.86
CA THR A 200 7.25 -0.94 3.92
C THR A 200 7.07 -1.94 2.80
N GLY A 201 8.14 -2.62 2.37
CA GLY A 201 8.08 -3.74 1.44
C GLY A 201 7.37 -4.96 2.04
N ALA A 202 7.55 -5.23 3.33
CA ALA A 202 6.79 -6.28 4.02
C ALA A 202 5.29 -5.94 4.05
N LEU A 203 4.92 -4.70 4.39
CA LEU A 203 3.53 -4.23 4.33
C LEU A 203 2.97 -4.31 2.92
N CYS A 204 3.78 -3.98 1.92
CA CYS A 204 3.45 -4.10 0.50
C CYS A 204 3.10 -5.55 0.11
N GLY A 205 3.91 -6.53 0.54
CA GLY A 205 3.67 -7.95 0.28
C GLY A 205 2.40 -8.48 0.97
N ILE A 206 2.16 -8.05 2.22
CA ILE A 206 0.90 -8.37 2.92
C ILE A 206 -0.29 -7.75 2.17
N ALA A 207 -0.21 -6.45 1.83
CA ALA A 207 -1.27 -5.76 1.12
C ALA A 207 -1.59 -6.43 -0.23
N GLY A 208 -0.57 -6.87 -0.97
CA GLY A 208 -0.73 -7.59 -2.24
C GLY A 208 -1.48 -8.91 -2.09
N THR A 209 -1.10 -9.71 -1.09
CA THR A 209 -1.80 -10.98 -0.82
C THR A 209 -3.24 -10.74 -0.40
N VAL A 210 -3.49 -9.79 0.50
CA VAL A 210 -4.83 -9.46 0.97
C VAL A 210 -5.70 -8.86 -0.15
N PHE A 211 -5.11 -8.01 -1.01
CA PHE A 211 -5.75 -7.49 -2.22
C PHE A 211 -6.19 -8.62 -3.16
N ALA A 212 -5.31 -9.58 -3.43
CA ALA A 212 -5.60 -10.73 -4.28
C ALA A 212 -6.69 -11.64 -3.69
N ILE A 213 -6.69 -11.87 -2.37
CA ILE A 213 -7.73 -12.61 -1.67
C ILE A 213 -9.09 -11.89 -1.77
N ASN A 214 -9.11 -10.58 -1.56
CA ASN A 214 -10.34 -9.77 -1.57
C ASN A 214 -10.96 -9.69 -2.97
N ASN A 215 -10.15 -9.58 -4.01
CA ASN A 215 -10.61 -9.52 -5.41
C ASN A 215 -10.99 -10.89 -5.99
N GLY A 216 -10.56 -12.00 -5.36
CA GLY A 216 -10.80 -13.36 -5.81
C GLY A 216 -9.93 -13.78 -7.02
N SER A 217 -9.50 -12.86 -7.86
CA SER A 217 -8.57 -13.10 -8.96
C SER A 217 -7.66 -11.89 -9.19
N PHE A 218 -6.45 -12.13 -9.67
CA PHE A 218 -5.48 -11.07 -9.94
C PHE A 218 -4.52 -11.47 -11.06
N GLY A 219 -3.97 -10.50 -11.76
CA GLY A 219 -2.96 -10.68 -12.80
C GLY A 219 -1.78 -9.72 -12.59
N ALA A 220 -0.80 -9.78 -13.47
CA ALA A 220 0.44 -8.98 -13.34
C ALA A 220 0.18 -7.46 -13.26
N THR A 221 -0.83 -6.95 -13.98
CA THR A 221 -1.19 -5.52 -14.04
C THR A 221 -2.32 -5.12 -13.10
N SER A 222 -2.79 -6.02 -12.24
CA SER A 222 -3.97 -5.76 -11.39
C SER A 222 -3.77 -4.63 -10.37
N ALA A 223 -2.52 -4.28 -10.05
CA ALA A 223 -2.24 -3.22 -9.09
C ALA A 223 -2.19 -1.82 -9.69
N ASP A 224 -2.20 -1.64 -11.02
CA ASP A 224 -2.06 -0.33 -11.65
C ASP A 224 -3.15 0.65 -11.20
N LEU A 225 -4.41 0.24 -11.37
CA LEU A 225 -5.54 1.03 -10.92
C LEU A 225 -5.62 1.12 -9.39
N PHE A 226 -5.20 0.06 -8.68
CA PHE A 226 -5.20 0.07 -7.22
C PHE A 226 -4.11 0.98 -6.66
N LEU A 227 -2.94 1.08 -7.30
CA LEU A 227 -1.89 2.04 -6.94
C LEU A 227 -2.41 3.48 -6.97
N VAL A 228 -3.24 3.79 -7.96
CA VAL A 228 -3.87 5.10 -8.07
C VAL A 228 -4.79 5.37 -6.87
N VAL A 229 -5.56 4.38 -6.42
CA VAL A 229 -6.41 4.49 -5.22
C VAL A 229 -5.55 4.60 -3.95
N ILE A 230 -4.42 3.90 -3.88
CA ILE A 230 -3.44 4.06 -2.78
C ILE A 230 -2.92 5.50 -2.73
N LEU A 231 -2.52 6.06 -3.87
CA LEU A 231 -2.07 7.45 -3.96
C LEU A 231 -3.18 8.43 -3.54
N ALA A 232 -4.42 8.19 -4.00
CA ALA A 232 -5.57 9.00 -3.59
C ALA A 232 -5.75 8.99 -2.06
N ALA A 233 -5.65 7.83 -1.41
CA ALA A 233 -5.76 7.71 0.04
C ALA A 233 -4.60 8.40 0.77
N VAL A 234 -3.38 8.27 0.26
CA VAL A 234 -2.17 8.90 0.83
C VAL A 234 -2.22 10.41 0.75
N PHE A 235 -2.52 10.96 -0.43
CA PHE A 235 -2.61 12.41 -0.62
C PHE A 235 -3.81 13.01 0.10
N LEU A 236 -4.94 12.33 0.12
CA LEU A 236 -6.11 12.75 0.90
C LEU A 236 -5.80 12.81 2.39
N GLY A 237 -5.04 11.84 2.89
CA GLY A 237 -4.62 11.80 4.30
C GLY A 237 -3.55 12.82 4.66
N GLY A 238 -2.77 13.27 3.67
CA GLY A 238 -1.57 14.10 3.82
C GLY A 238 -0.30 13.27 3.62
N PRO A 239 0.47 13.56 2.57
CA PRO A 239 1.66 12.79 2.23
C PRO A 239 2.69 12.82 3.37
N GLY A 240 3.29 11.68 3.68
CA GLY A 240 4.24 11.55 4.79
C GLY A 240 3.63 11.32 6.17
N GLN A 241 2.31 11.31 6.30
CA GLN A 241 1.62 11.08 7.58
C GLN A 241 0.90 9.74 7.62
N ALA A 242 1.43 8.77 8.39
CA ALA A 242 0.87 7.42 8.47
C ALA A 242 -0.59 7.41 8.99
N TYR A 243 -0.91 8.24 9.99
CA TYR A 243 -2.29 8.35 10.51
C TYR A 243 -3.24 9.00 9.50
N GLY A 244 -2.72 9.97 8.74
CA GLY A 244 -3.45 10.58 7.64
C GLY A 244 -3.80 9.55 6.57
N ALA A 245 -2.84 8.72 6.16
CA ALA A 245 -3.06 7.67 5.19
C ALA A 245 -4.10 6.63 5.67
N MET A 246 -4.14 6.29 6.97
CA MET A 246 -5.19 5.45 7.56
C MET A 246 -6.59 6.08 7.39
N ALA A 247 -6.72 7.38 7.74
CA ALA A 247 -7.98 8.10 7.60
C ALA A 247 -8.38 8.24 6.12
N GLY A 248 -7.43 8.55 5.25
CA GLY A 248 -7.63 8.62 3.80
C GLY A 248 -8.10 7.30 3.22
N ALA A 249 -7.51 6.18 3.66
CA ALA A 249 -7.91 4.84 3.23
C ALA A 249 -9.35 4.50 3.67
N LEU A 250 -9.76 4.90 4.87
CA LEU A 250 -11.14 4.73 5.32
C LEU A 250 -12.12 5.52 4.45
N ILE A 251 -11.83 6.79 4.21
CA ILE A 251 -12.70 7.67 3.41
C ILE A 251 -12.81 7.15 1.97
N ILE A 252 -11.68 6.87 1.31
CA ILE A 252 -11.66 6.39 -0.08
C ILE A 252 -12.29 5.00 -0.18
N GLY A 253 -11.96 4.07 0.72
CA GLY A 253 -12.51 2.72 0.69
C GLY A 253 -14.04 2.69 0.87
N LEU A 254 -14.57 3.49 1.78
CA LEU A 254 -16.03 3.63 1.95
C LEU A 254 -16.67 4.33 0.75
N ALA A 255 -16.09 5.44 0.27
CA ALA A 255 -16.64 6.20 -0.84
C ALA A 255 -16.71 5.36 -2.13
N THR A 256 -15.66 4.58 -2.42
CA THR A 256 -15.61 3.73 -3.63
C THR A 256 -16.63 2.60 -3.60
N GLU A 257 -16.84 1.93 -2.48
CA GLU A 257 -17.79 0.82 -2.39
C GLU A 257 -19.24 1.31 -2.30
N ILE A 258 -19.50 2.41 -1.59
CA ILE A 258 -20.83 3.01 -1.57
C ILE A 258 -21.20 3.50 -2.97
N SER A 259 -20.30 4.17 -3.68
CA SER A 259 -20.56 4.64 -5.05
C SER A 259 -20.80 3.48 -6.02
N ALA A 260 -20.04 2.39 -5.87
CA ALA A 260 -20.22 1.19 -6.70
C ALA A 260 -21.63 0.57 -6.55
N ALA A 261 -22.17 0.61 -5.33
CA ALA A 261 -23.49 0.05 -5.05
C ALA A 261 -24.66 0.93 -5.54
N TYR A 262 -24.48 2.25 -5.56
CA TYR A 262 -25.56 3.19 -5.92
C TYR A 262 -25.49 3.70 -7.35
N ILE A 263 -24.28 3.75 -7.95
CA ILE A 263 -24.08 4.27 -9.30
C ILE A 263 -23.75 3.12 -10.25
N ASN A 264 -22.51 2.66 -10.23
CA ASN A 264 -22.04 1.52 -11.03
C ASN A 264 -20.62 1.13 -10.54
N PRO A 265 -20.28 -0.17 -10.45
CA PRO A 265 -18.95 -0.63 -10.07
C PRO A 265 -17.79 -0.08 -10.92
N SER A 266 -18.04 0.23 -12.19
CA SER A 266 -17.05 0.81 -13.11
C SER A 266 -16.57 2.21 -12.69
N TYR A 267 -17.35 2.94 -11.90
CA TYR A 267 -16.99 4.28 -11.44
C TYR A 267 -16.17 4.33 -10.15
N LYS A 268 -15.83 3.18 -9.54
CA LYS A 268 -15.04 3.13 -8.30
C LYS A 268 -13.79 4.03 -8.34
N TYR A 269 -13.02 3.93 -9.41
CA TYR A 269 -11.78 4.69 -9.57
C TYR A 269 -12.04 6.18 -9.83
N VAL A 270 -13.07 6.48 -10.61
CA VAL A 270 -13.49 7.87 -10.88
C VAL A 270 -13.89 8.58 -9.59
N VAL A 271 -14.66 7.90 -8.73
CA VAL A 271 -15.08 8.45 -7.44
C VAL A 271 -13.89 8.63 -6.49
N ALA A 272 -12.95 7.68 -6.45
CA ALA A 272 -11.72 7.84 -5.67
C ALA A 272 -10.96 9.11 -6.05
N PHE A 273 -10.79 9.35 -7.36
CA PHE A 273 -10.16 10.57 -7.87
C PHE A 273 -10.96 11.84 -7.60
N LEU A 274 -12.27 11.78 -7.77
CA LEU A 274 -13.14 12.94 -7.54
C LEU A 274 -13.07 13.36 -6.07
N VAL A 275 -13.13 12.41 -5.14
CA VAL A 275 -12.95 12.67 -3.70
C VAL A 275 -11.57 13.28 -3.43
N LEU A 276 -10.50 12.74 -4.04
CA LEU A 276 -9.16 13.31 -3.94
C LEU A 276 -9.14 14.76 -4.43
N LEU A 277 -9.67 15.04 -5.62
CA LEU A 277 -9.68 16.39 -6.22
C LEU A 277 -10.43 17.38 -5.33
N ILE A 278 -11.61 17.00 -4.82
CA ILE A 278 -12.41 17.85 -3.93
C ILE A 278 -11.61 18.18 -2.67
N VAL A 279 -11.02 17.17 -2.02
CA VAL A 279 -10.28 17.38 -0.78
C VAL A 279 -9.03 18.21 -1.03
N MET A 280 -8.28 17.94 -2.10
CA MET A 280 -7.08 18.73 -2.44
C MET A 280 -7.42 20.18 -2.83
N ALA A 281 -8.59 20.43 -3.43
CA ALA A 281 -9.06 21.80 -3.71
C ALA A 281 -9.43 22.55 -2.43
N VAL A 282 -9.98 21.87 -1.42
CA VAL A 282 -10.41 22.49 -0.15
C VAL A 282 -9.28 22.51 0.89
N ARG A 283 -8.45 21.46 0.93
CA ARG A 283 -7.33 21.30 1.87
C ARG A 283 -6.10 20.70 1.16
N PRO A 284 -5.24 21.52 0.54
CA PRO A 284 -4.09 21.03 -0.22
C PRO A 284 -3.05 20.27 0.63
N GLY A 285 -3.06 20.43 1.96
CA GLY A 285 -2.23 19.64 2.87
C GLY A 285 -2.81 18.27 3.25
N GLY A 286 -4.00 17.91 2.76
CA GLY A 286 -4.73 16.71 3.17
C GLY A 286 -5.52 16.87 4.48
N VAL A 287 -6.29 15.84 4.85
CA VAL A 287 -7.23 15.88 6.01
C VAL A 287 -6.48 16.08 7.34
N LEU A 288 -5.33 15.44 7.52
CA LEU A 288 -4.48 15.54 8.73
C LEU A 288 -3.14 16.23 8.44
N GLY A 289 -2.94 16.80 7.24
CA GLY A 289 -1.77 17.59 6.92
C GLY A 289 -1.67 18.82 7.82
N ALA A 290 -0.45 19.23 8.19
CA ALA A 290 -0.23 20.47 8.90
C ALA A 290 -0.77 21.63 8.02
N THR A 291 -1.65 22.45 8.59
CA THR A 291 -2.01 23.74 7.99
C THR A 291 -0.72 24.55 7.87
N ALA A 292 -0.34 24.85 6.64
CA ALA A 292 0.80 25.73 6.34
C ALA A 292 0.57 27.13 6.88
#